data_b5bc7735c4240de6cd78c44a383ca7e9
#
_entry.id   b5bc7735c4240de6cd78c44a383ca7e9
#
_cell.length_a   1.000
_cell.length_b   1.000
_cell.length_c   1.000
_cell.angle_alpha   90.00
_cell.angle_beta   90.00
_cell.angle_gamma   90.00
#
_symmetry.space_group_name_H-M   'P 1'
#
loop_
_entity.id
_entity.type
_entity.pdbx_description
1 polymer ?
#
loop_
_entity_poly.entity_id
_entity_poly.type
_entity_poly.pdbx_seq_one_letter_code
_entity_poly.pdbx_strand_id
1 'polypeptide(L)'
;MVLNWWCSSSPVKGSDGIIADGAIRSGKTLCMSLSFAMWAMESFDGQNLGMCGKTIGSFRRNVLFWLKLMLSSRGYGVTDCRADNLVIVTKGSRVNYFYIFGGKDERSQDLIQGITLAGCFFDEVALMPESFVNQATGRCSVDGSKFWFNCNPDGPYHWFKTGWVDKTEDKNLLYLHFTMDDNLSLSEKIKERYRSMYRGVFYKRYILGLWVMAEGVIYDMFDKEKHVISSLAGLTGVNYYVSCDYGTQNPTVFLLWCKDNTGRWVCCREYYYSGRDEERQKTDSEYADDLEKWLAGIKPVKIVADPSAASLIAELKKSGYNVKKAKNDVLDGIRYVASLLSLGKIAIYEGCTNTIKEFASYMWDAKAAEHGEDKPVKQWDHCLTGDTLVDTLYGQIAIKDLVGKKGKVYCYDTRRKKKTISTFSNVRMTQNNAKVYEIGLEDGTKIRATAEHPVYTPRGWVMVKDLKISDKILKLS
;
A
#
# COMPACT_ATOMS: atom_id res chain seq x y z
N MET A 1 19.68 14.73 20.12
CA MET A 1 20.55 13.63 19.61
C MET A 1 20.72 13.70 18.08
N VAL A 2 19.67 13.74 17.27
CA VAL A 2 19.77 13.73 15.77
C VAL A 2 20.72 14.78 15.20
N LEU A 3 20.72 16.00 15.73
CA LEU A 3 21.51 17.10 15.16
C LEU A 3 23.00 17.04 15.48
N ASN A 4 23.41 16.31 16.50
CA ASN A 4 24.77 16.34 17.05
C ASN A 4 25.41 14.98 17.37
N TRP A 5 24.82 13.86 16.88
CA TRP A 5 25.35 12.52 17.16
C TRP A 5 26.77 12.33 16.61
N TRP A 6 27.12 13.02 15.55
CA TRP A 6 28.40 13.00 14.84
C TRP A 6 29.43 13.96 15.41
N CYS A 7 29.03 14.88 16.31
CA CYS A 7 29.94 15.85 16.91
C CYS A 7 30.98 15.17 17.82
N SER A 8 32.15 15.79 17.98
CA SER A 8 33.27 15.26 18.79
C SER A 8 32.89 14.97 20.26
N SER A 9 31.93 15.72 20.80
CA SER A 9 31.41 15.56 22.16
C SER A 9 30.37 14.47 22.32
N SER A 10 29.91 13.85 21.22
CA SER A 10 28.88 12.83 21.26
C SER A 10 29.45 11.46 21.67
N PRO A 11 28.81 10.71 22.58
CA PRO A 11 29.21 9.36 22.94
C PRO A 11 29.07 8.35 21.80
N VAL A 12 28.24 8.68 20.78
CA VAL A 12 27.97 7.83 19.61
C VAL A 12 28.60 8.35 18.32
N LYS A 13 29.58 9.25 18.42
CA LYS A 13 30.28 9.84 17.25
C LYS A 13 30.96 8.80 16.34
N GLY A 14 31.31 7.66 16.90
CA GLY A 14 31.94 6.53 16.19
C GLY A 14 30.99 5.74 15.30
N SER A 15 29.69 5.98 15.37
CA SER A 15 28.74 5.28 14.47
C SER A 15 28.93 5.72 13.03
N ASP A 16 28.73 4.78 12.09
CA ASP A 16 28.88 5.00 10.65
C ASP A 16 27.62 5.60 10.01
N GLY A 17 26.52 5.61 10.75
CA GLY A 17 25.29 6.23 10.28
C GLY A 17 24.19 6.27 11.34
N ILE A 18 23.07 6.83 10.95
CA ILE A 18 21.88 6.96 11.80
C ILE A 18 20.63 6.51 11.03
N ILE A 19 19.79 5.69 11.66
CA ILE A 19 18.46 5.35 11.21
C ILE A 19 17.44 6.03 12.10
N ALA A 20 16.52 6.79 11.51
CA ALA A 20 15.36 7.38 12.16
C ALA A 20 14.08 6.82 11.54
N ASP A 21 13.46 5.82 12.17
CA ASP A 21 12.17 5.30 11.73
C ASP A 21 11.02 5.78 12.62
N GLY A 22 9.80 5.40 12.29
CA GLY A 22 8.64 5.65 13.14
C GLY A 22 7.50 6.39 12.46
N ALA A 23 6.64 7.02 13.28
CA ALA A 23 5.38 7.63 12.87
C ALA A 23 5.55 8.76 11.84
N ILE A 24 4.51 8.98 11.03
CA ILE A 24 4.43 10.16 10.16
C ILE A 24 4.37 11.43 11.01
N ARG A 25 4.79 12.56 10.41
CA ARG A 25 4.76 13.89 11.06
C ARG A 25 5.57 14.02 12.36
N SER A 26 6.44 13.08 12.65
CA SER A 26 7.32 13.11 13.83
C SER A 26 8.52 14.10 13.72
N GLY A 27 8.70 14.75 12.56
CA GLY A 27 9.79 15.72 12.35
C GLY A 27 11.09 15.11 11.82
N LYS A 28 11.17 13.79 11.62
CA LYS A 28 12.38 13.05 11.16
C LYS A 28 13.08 13.72 9.99
N THR A 29 12.37 13.94 8.88
CA THR A 29 12.93 14.48 7.63
C THR A 29 13.66 15.81 7.83
N LEU A 30 13.06 16.74 8.59
CA LEU A 30 13.67 18.05 8.85
C LEU A 30 14.95 17.93 9.68
N CYS A 31 14.89 17.16 10.78
CA CYS A 31 16.05 17.01 11.66
C CYS A 31 17.19 16.24 10.97
N MET A 32 16.86 15.18 10.23
CA MET A 32 17.82 14.33 9.54
C MET A 32 18.52 15.07 8.40
N SER A 33 17.77 15.78 7.55
CA SER A 33 18.34 16.54 6.44
C SER A 33 19.24 17.68 6.92
N LEU A 34 18.84 18.38 7.97
CA LEU A 34 19.66 19.45 8.57
C LEU A 34 20.93 18.89 9.21
N SER A 35 20.80 17.78 9.97
CA SER A 35 21.93 17.08 10.59
C SER A 35 22.97 16.66 9.55
N PHE A 36 22.51 16.05 8.45
CA PHE A 36 23.37 15.64 7.35
C PHE A 36 24.12 16.80 6.71
N ALA A 37 23.42 17.89 6.39
CA ALA A 37 24.04 19.07 5.77
C ALA A 37 25.05 19.75 6.72
N MET A 38 24.74 19.87 8.00
CA MET A 38 25.65 20.46 9.00
C MET A 38 26.90 19.60 9.17
N TRP A 39 26.74 18.26 9.30
CA TRP A 39 27.86 17.33 9.37
C TRP A 39 28.79 17.48 8.17
N ALA A 40 28.19 17.43 6.96
CA ALA A 40 28.95 17.53 5.73
C ALA A 40 29.77 18.81 5.65
N MET A 41 29.21 19.95 6.07
CA MET A 41 29.88 21.25 6.07
C MET A 41 30.93 21.41 7.19
N GLU A 42 30.80 20.64 8.26
CA GLU A 42 31.82 20.64 9.33
C GLU A 42 32.98 19.66 9.01
N SER A 43 32.70 18.54 8.32
CA SER A 43 33.65 17.43 8.12
C SER A 43 34.42 17.56 6.82
N PHE A 44 33.86 18.19 5.78
CA PHE A 44 34.43 18.16 4.43
C PHE A 44 34.55 19.56 3.78
N ASP A 45 35.42 19.62 2.78
CA ASP A 45 35.55 20.73 1.84
C ASP A 45 35.80 20.15 0.43
N GLY A 46 35.09 20.66 -0.58
CA GLY A 46 35.18 20.22 -1.97
C GLY A 46 34.61 18.83 -2.27
N GLN A 47 33.78 18.25 -1.36
CA GLN A 47 33.31 16.87 -1.51
C GLN A 47 31.89 16.78 -2.09
N ASN A 48 31.60 15.65 -2.74
CA ASN A 48 30.29 15.30 -3.24
C ASN A 48 29.49 14.53 -2.17
N LEU A 49 28.23 14.91 -2.00
CA LEU A 49 27.27 14.29 -1.06
C LEU A 49 26.04 13.84 -1.82
N GLY A 50 25.44 12.72 -1.42
CA GLY A 50 24.20 12.21 -1.99
C GLY A 50 22.96 12.58 -1.16
N MET A 51 21.94 13.13 -1.81
CA MET A 51 20.62 13.35 -1.24
C MET A 51 19.59 12.55 -2.04
N CYS A 52 19.08 11.48 -1.46
CA CYS A 52 18.24 10.48 -2.14
C CYS A 52 16.79 10.57 -1.68
N GLY A 53 15.86 10.58 -2.62
CA GLY A 53 14.43 10.49 -2.37
C GLY A 53 13.75 9.54 -3.35
N LYS A 54 12.49 9.15 -3.14
CA LYS A 54 11.74 8.33 -4.10
C LYS A 54 11.74 8.94 -5.51
N THR A 55 11.59 10.26 -5.61
CA THR A 55 11.77 11.01 -6.87
C THR A 55 12.46 12.33 -6.60
N ILE A 56 13.23 12.84 -7.56
CA ILE A 56 13.87 14.17 -7.48
C ILE A 56 12.84 15.27 -7.19
N GLY A 57 11.68 15.22 -7.87
CA GLY A 57 10.62 16.21 -7.71
C GLY A 57 9.98 16.21 -6.30
N SER A 58 9.74 15.03 -5.70
CA SER A 58 9.22 14.94 -4.33
C SER A 58 10.26 15.39 -3.31
N PHE A 59 11.52 14.97 -3.48
CA PHE A 59 12.62 15.40 -2.61
C PHE A 59 12.78 16.93 -2.60
N ARG A 60 12.77 17.57 -3.75
CA ARG A 60 12.87 19.02 -3.86
C ARG A 60 11.74 19.75 -3.14
N ARG A 61 10.49 19.26 -3.25
CA ARG A 61 9.33 19.88 -2.57
C ARG A 61 9.33 19.64 -1.07
N ASN A 62 9.60 18.40 -0.64
CA ASN A 62 9.36 17.98 0.74
C ASN A 62 10.56 18.21 1.64
N VAL A 63 11.78 18.10 1.10
CA VAL A 63 13.03 18.20 1.85
C VAL A 63 13.78 19.50 1.52
N LEU A 64 14.17 19.65 0.25
CA LEU A 64 15.11 20.70 -0.15
C LEU A 64 14.56 22.11 0.10
N PHE A 65 13.27 22.33 -0.12
CA PHE A 65 12.65 23.63 0.13
C PHE A 65 12.91 24.12 1.57
N TRP A 66 12.62 23.27 2.54
CA TRP A 66 12.81 23.60 3.95
C TRP A 66 14.27 23.61 4.36
N LEU A 67 15.07 22.68 3.84
CA LEU A 67 16.51 22.61 4.12
C LEU A 67 17.21 23.89 3.70
N LYS A 68 16.90 24.43 2.52
CA LYS A 68 17.49 25.72 2.06
C LYS A 68 17.18 26.85 3.03
N LEU A 69 15.94 26.97 3.49
CA LEU A 69 15.55 28.01 4.45
C LEU A 69 16.30 27.85 5.78
N MET A 70 16.39 26.63 6.29
CA MET A 70 17.09 26.32 7.53
C MET A 70 18.61 26.59 7.46
N LEU A 71 19.23 26.27 6.35
CA LEU A 71 20.65 26.52 6.11
C LEU A 71 20.92 28.03 5.99
N SER A 72 20.13 28.74 5.17
CA SER A 72 20.27 30.19 4.99
C SER A 72 20.09 30.94 6.30
N SER A 73 19.15 30.56 7.16
CA SER A 73 18.95 31.15 8.48
C SER A 73 20.14 30.94 9.44
N ARG A 74 21.04 30.00 9.13
CA ARG A 74 22.26 29.67 9.90
C ARG A 74 23.54 30.17 9.24
N GLY A 75 23.40 31.08 8.25
CA GLY A 75 24.54 31.72 7.59
C GLY A 75 25.24 30.84 6.54
N TYR A 76 24.57 29.80 6.03
CA TYR A 76 25.06 29.02 4.88
C TYR A 76 24.59 29.70 3.59
N GLY A 77 25.49 29.82 2.60
CA GLY A 77 25.15 30.12 1.23
C GLY A 77 24.59 28.83 0.55
N VAL A 78 23.51 28.98 -0.20
CA VAL A 78 22.88 27.83 -0.88
C VAL A 78 22.53 28.20 -2.30
N THR A 79 23.18 27.54 -3.29
CA THR A 79 22.93 27.72 -4.71
C THR A 79 22.29 26.46 -5.28
N ASP A 80 21.11 26.58 -5.90
CA ASP A 80 20.32 25.47 -6.43
C ASP A 80 20.47 25.38 -7.96
N CYS A 81 21.36 24.50 -8.44
CA CYS A 81 21.60 24.21 -9.86
C CYS A 81 20.63 23.13 -10.34
N ARG A 82 19.42 23.54 -10.73
CA ARG A 82 18.31 22.61 -11.02
C ARG A 82 18.55 21.71 -12.24
N ALA A 83 19.25 22.20 -13.25
CA ALA A 83 19.56 21.43 -14.46
C ALA A 83 20.41 20.20 -14.13
N ASP A 84 21.36 20.34 -13.20
CA ASP A 84 22.31 19.30 -12.82
C ASP A 84 21.87 18.48 -11.62
N ASN A 85 20.69 18.76 -11.07
CA ASN A 85 20.21 18.20 -9.80
C ASN A 85 21.23 18.37 -8.65
N LEU A 86 21.92 19.48 -8.62
CA LEU A 86 23.00 19.80 -7.71
C LEU A 86 22.60 20.98 -6.83
N VAL A 87 22.96 20.92 -5.57
CA VAL A 87 22.89 22.04 -4.61
C VAL A 87 24.27 22.29 -4.07
N ILE A 88 24.80 23.50 -4.25
CA ILE A 88 26.10 23.93 -3.73
C ILE A 88 25.84 24.63 -2.41
N VAL A 89 26.48 24.15 -1.34
CA VAL A 89 26.40 24.78 -0.01
C VAL A 89 27.75 25.31 0.37
N THR A 90 27.77 26.56 0.87
CA THR A 90 28.99 27.27 1.26
C THR A 90 28.87 27.79 2.67
N LYS A 91 30.00 27.82 3.41
CA LYS A 91 30.12 28.51 4.71
C LYS A 91 31.58 28.91 4.98
N GLY A 92 31.85 30.18 5.06
CA GLY A 92 33.23 30.70 5.08
C GLY A 92 33.94 30.32 3.78
N SER A 93 35.08 29.64 3.88
CA SER A 93 35.86 29.16 2.75
C SER A 93 35.43 27.77 2.26
N ARG A 94 34.59 27.05 2.98
CA ARG A 94 34.17 25.66 2.65
C ARG A 94 33.08 25.64 1.62
N VAL A 95 33.16 24.69 0.68
CA VAL A 95 32.20 24.45 -0.39
C VAL A 95 31.99 22.97 -0.52
N ASN A 96 30.73 22.48 -0.51
CA ASN A 96 30.41 21.08 -0.80
C ASN A 96 29.24 20.98 -1.78
N TYR A 97 29.17 19.84 -2.49
CA TYR A 97 28.28 19.58 -3.64
C TYR A 97 27.28 18.49 -3.29
N PHE A 98 26.01 18.85 -3.18
CA PHE A 98 24.94 17.93 -2.79
C PHE A 98 24.11 17.53 -4.03
N TYR A 99 24.34 16.33 -4.52
CA TYR A 99 23.63 15.78 -5.67
C TYR A 99 22.30 15.16 -5.25
N ILE A 100 21.22 15.44 -5.98
CA ILE A 100 19.88 14.92 -5.70
C ILE A 100 19.59 13.75 -6.63
N PHE A 101 19.32 12.58 -6.05
CA PHE A 101 19.00 11.35 -6.76
C PHE A 101 17.57 10.91 -6.49
N GLY A 102 16.93 10.28 -7.50
CA GLY A 102 15.61 9.66 -7.39
C GLY A 102 15.72 8.14 -7.45
N GLY A 103 15.40 7.46 -6.37
CA GLY A 103 15.36 5.99 -6.28
C GLY A 103 13.95 5.46 -6.53
N LYS A 104 13.43 5.56 -7.76
CA LYS A 104 12.06 5.17 -8.08
C LYS A 104 11.93 3.68 -8.39
N ASP A 105 12.88 3.12 -9.09
CA ASP A 105 12.90 1.74 -9.60
C ASP A 105 14.34 1.22 -9.68
N GLU A 106 14.51 -0.06 -10.03
CA GLU A 106 15.82 -0.73 -10.09
C GLU A 106 16.82 -0.05 -11.04
N ARG A 107 16.36 0.63 -12.08
CA ARG A 107 17.24 1.35 -13.03
C ARG A 107 17.85 2.60 -12.41
N SER A 108 17.27 3.08 -11.31
CA SER A 108 17.76 4.27 -10.62
C SER A 108 19.17 4.11 -10.07
N GLN A 109 19.65 2.88 -9.83
CA GLN A 109 21.02 2.59 -9.43
C GLN A 109 22.06 3.13 -10.45
N ASP A 110 21.72 3.17 -11.73
CA ASP A 110 22.62 3.64 -12.80
C ASP A 110 22.95 5.13 -12.67
N LEU A 111 22.06 5.92 -12.04
CA LEU A 111 22.24 7.35 -11.82
C LEU A 111 23.40 7.70 -10.87
N ILE A 112 23.84 6.73 -10.05
CA ILE A 112 24.87 6.91 -9.04
C ILE A 112 26.19 6.24 -9.47
N GLN A 113 26.23 5.63 -10.65
CA GLN A 113 27.45 5.02 -11.15
C GLN A 113 28.51 6.09 -11.45
N GLY A 114 29.75 5.78 -11.07
CA GLY A 114 30.93 6.61 -11.41
C GLY A 114 31.16 7.82 -10.50
N ILE A 115 30.25 8.17 -9.57
CA ILE A 115 30.48 9.24 -8.60
C ILE A 115 31.09 8.70 -7.30
N THR A 116 32.03 9.42 -6.71
CA THR A 116 32.51 9.19 -5.34
C THR A 116 31.80 10.14 -4.41
N LEU A 117 31.26 9.64 -3.30
CA LEU A 117 30.48 10.39 -2.31
C LEU A 117 31.18 10.36 -0.94
N ALA A 118 31.07 11.44 -0.21
CA ALA A 118 31.52 11.53 1.19
C ALA A 118 30.42 11.12 2.18
N GLY A 119 29.18 10.92 1.71
CA GLY A 119 28.06 10.45 2.52
C GLY A 119 26.75 10.58 1.81
N CYS A 120 25.72 9.91 2.35
CA CYS A 120 24.38 9.90 1.77
C CYS A 120 23.28 10.13 2.81
N PHE A 121 22.26 10.90 2.42
CA PHE A 121 21.00 11.02 3.11
C PHE A 121 19.87 10.43 2.28
N PHE A 122 19.08 9.53 2.86
CA PHE A 122 17.95 8.86 2.24
C PHE A 122 16.65 9.24 2.93
N ASP A 123 15.80 9.99 2.23
CA ASP A 123 14.46 10.36 2.71
C ASP A 123 13.43 9.35 2.21
N GLU A 124 12.68 8.76 3.16
CA GLU A 124 11.73 7.67 2.90
C GLU A 124 12.40 6.41 2.28
N VAL A 125 13.52 5.96 2.85
CA VAL A 125 14.35 4.87 2.31
C VAL A 125 13.57 3.57 2.07
N ALA A 126 12.55 3.26 2.87
CA ALA A 126 11.71 2.09 2.66
C ALA A 126 10.91 2.12 1.34
N LEU A 127 10.81 3.25 0.66
CA LEU A 127 10.18 3.37 -0.65
C LEU A 127 11.14 3.25 -1.84
N MET A 128 12.42 3.01 -1.57
CA MET A 128 13.47 2.87 -2.58
C MET A 128 13.81 1.39 -2.81
N PRO A 129 14.28 1.00 -4.01
CA PRO A 129 14.84 -0.33 -4.24
C PRO A 129 16.11 -0.55 -3.41
N GLU A 130 16.30 -1.79 -2.94
CA GLU A 130 17.50 -2.19 -2.21
C GLU A 130 18.77 -1.99 -3.03
N SER A 131 18.74 -2.33 -4.32
CA SER A 131 19.85 -2.15 -5.27
C SER A 131 20.33 -0.69 -5.33
N PHE A 132 19.40 0.26 -5.36
CA PHE A 132 19.72 1.69 -5.37
C PHE A 132 20.43 2.14 -4.09
N VAL A 133 19.95 1.71 -2.93
CA VAL A 133 20.53 2.09 -1.63
C VAL A 133 21.91 1.44 -1.45
N ASN A 134 22.06 0.16 -1.81
CA ASN A 134 23.34 -0.54 -1.78
C ASN A 134 24.36 0.11 -2.72
N GLN A 135 23.93 0.53 -3.93
CA GLN A 135 24.81 1.24 -4.86
C GLN A 135 25.24 2.60 -4.28
N ALA A 136 24.30 3.39 -3.73
CA ALA A 136 24.62 4.70 -3.18
C ALA A 136 25.55 4.62 -1.97
N THR A 137 25.31 3.70 -1.05
CA THR A 137 26.18 3.49 0.12
C THR A 137 27.56 2.96 -0.27
N GLY A 138 27.62 2.07 -1.29
CA GLY A 138 28.89 1.58 -1.84
C GLY A 138 29.73 2.65 -2.54
N ARG A 139 29.16 3.82 -2.90
CA ARG A 139 29.90 4.96 -3.45
C ARG A 139 30.47 5.89 -2.39
N CYS A 140 30.11 5.72 -1.13
CA CYS A 140 30.63 6.49 -0.03
C CYS A 140 31.99 5.93 0.41
N SER A 141 33.04 6.28 -0.31
CA SER A 141 34.40 5.76 -0.14
C SER A 141 35.41 6.83 0.29
N VAL A 142 34.95 7.99 0.68
CA VAL A 142 35.78 9.04 1.30
C VAL A 142 35.97 8.68 2.77
N ASP A 143 37.16 8.88 3.32
CA ASP A 143 37.45 8.64 4.74
C ASP A 143 36.50 9.48 5.63
N GLY A 144 35.92 8.83 6.65
CA GLY A 144 34.92 9.45 7.52
C GLY A 144 33.50 9.54 6.95
N SER A 145 33.21 8.86 5.82
CA SER A 145 31.86 8.79 5.24
C SER A 145 30.83 8.27 6.23
N LYS A 146 29.61 8.85 6.19
CA LYS A 146 28.49 8.47 7.06
C LYS A 146 27.15 8.47 6.32
N PHE A 147 26.15 7.79 6.93
CA PHE A 147 24.82 7.59 6.35
C PHE A 147 23.70 8.13 7.23
N TRP A 148 22.68 8.72 6.62
CA TRP A 148 21.43 9.12 7.26
C TRP A 148 20.25 8.46 6.55
N PHE A 149 19.47 7.69 7.28
CA PHE A 149 18.28 7.02 6.76
C PHE A 149 17.06 7.44 7.54
N ASN A 150 15.99 7.87 6.87
CA ASN A 150 14.71 8.00 7.52
C ASN A 150 13.62 7.23 6.76
N CYS A 151 12.64 6.70 7.48
CA CYS A 151 11.47 6.06 6.87
C CYS A 151 10.28 6.02 7.84
N ASN A 152 9.12 5.73 7.25
CA ASN A 152 8.01 5.15 7.99
C ASN A 152 8.09 3.63 7.85
N PRO A 153 7.73 2.86 8.89
CA PRO A 153 7.73 1.41 8.84
C PRO A 153 6.81 0.83 7.77
N ASP A 154 7.18 -0.35 7.28
CA ASP A 154 6.44 -1.20 6.38
C ASP A 154 6.25 -2.60 6.97
N GLY A 155 6.33 -3.69 6.21
CA GLY A 155 6.28 -5.05 6.70
C GLY A 155 7.54 -5.46 7.48
N PRO A 156 7.43 -6.43 8.41
CA PRO A 156 8.56 -6.87 9.23
C PRO A 156 9.66 -7.59 8.42
N TYR A 157 9.33 -8.10 7.23
CA TYR A 157 10.27 -8.76 6.31
C TYR A 157 10.78 -7.83 5.20
N HIS A 158 10.46 -6.55 5.27
CA HIS A 158 10.95 -5.57 4.31
C HIS A 158 12.48 -5.52 4.32
N TRP A 159 13.12 -5.45 3.14
CA TRP A 159 14.57 -5.49 2.96
C TRP A 159 15.32 -4.50 3.86
N PHE A 160 14.78 -3.29 4.04
CA PHE A 160 15.42 -2.28 4.90
C PHE A 160 15.31 -2.66 6.38
N LYS A 161 14.20 -3.30 6.81
CA LYS A 161 14.05 -3.80 8.19
C LYS A 161 15.07 -4.90 8.47
N THR A 162 15.08 -5.95 7.65
CA THR A 162 15.93 -7.14 7.87
C THR A 162 17.40 -6.91 7.57
N GLY A 163 17.72 -6.03 6.59
CA GLY A 163 19.08 -5.77 6.14
C GLY A 163 19.78 -4.61 6.86
N TRP A 164 19.02 -3.69 7.47
CA TRP A 164 19.56 -2.48 8.09
C TRP A 164 19.07 -2.26 9.52
N VAL A 165 17.77 -2.20 9.76
CA VAL A 165 17.22 -1.92 11.12
C VAL A 165 17.56 -3.03 12.10
N ASP A 166 17.45 -4.32 11.69
CA ASP A 166 17.80 -5.47 12.54
C ASP A 166 19.31 -5.74 12.60
N LYS A 167 20.11 -5.00 11.82
CA LYS A 167 21.57 -5.12 11.70
C LYS A 167 22.30 -3.87 12.15
N THR A 168 21.69 -3.05 12.99
CA THR A 168 22.27 -1.78 13.44
C THR A 168 23.57 -1.99 14.20
N GLU A 169 23.68 -3.04 15.02
CA GLU A 169 24.93 -3.38 15.72
C GLU A 169 26.02 -3.81 14.75
N ASP A 170 25.72 -4.75 13.84
CA ASP A 170 26.67 -5.26 12.84
C ASP A 170 27.19 -4.17 11.91
N LYS A 171 26.36 -3.16 11.64
CA LYS A 171 26.66 -2.04 10.73
C LYS A 171 27.08 -0.75 11.44
N ASN A 172 27.30 -0.83 12.75
CA ASN A 172 27.67 0.33 13.60
C ASN A 172 26.77 1.56 13.40
N LEU A 173 25.43 1.36 13.45
CA LEU A 173 24.45 2.41 13.19
C LEU A 173 23.71 2.81 14.46
N LEU A 174 23.53 4.11 14.64
CA LEU A 174 22.64 4.66 15.65
C LEU A 174 21.18 4.48 15.20
N TYR A 175 20.36 3.78 16.00
CA TYR A 175 18.93 3.62 15.71
C TYR A 175 18.08 4.47 16.65
N LEU A 176 17.17 5.25 16.08
CA LEU A 176 16.20 6.08 16.82
C LEU A 176 14.80 5.84 16.27
N HIS A 177 13.88 5.53 17.16
CA HIS A 177 12.47 5.39 16.85
C HIS A 177 11.70 6.66 17.24
N PHE A 178 10.84 7.15 16.33
CA PHE A 178 10.08 8.38 16.50
C PHE A 178 8.59 8.13 16.51
N THR A 179 7.91 8.78 17.42
CA THR A 179 6.45 8.87 17.49
C THR A 179 5.99 10.26 17.02
N MET A 180 4.69 10.43 16.83
CA MET A 180 4.13 11.75 16.50
C MET A 180 4.27 12.73 17.68
N ASP A 181 4.43 12.24 18.89
CA ASP A 181 4.56 13.06 20.11
C ASP A 181 5.94 13.70 20.24
N ASP A 182 6.95 13.16 19.56
CA ASP A 182 8.28 13.76 19.46
C ASP A 182 8.29 15.09 18.68
N ASN A 183 7.23 15.37 17.91
CA ASN A 183 7.09 16.64 17.20
C ASN A 183 6.29 17.65 18.02
N LEU A 184 6.99 18.44 18.80
CA LEU A 184 6.42 19.47 19.68
C LEU A 184 5.70 20.60 18.91
N SER A 185 5.88 20.71 17.60
CA SER A 185 5.19 21.72 16.77
C SER A 185 3.77 21.34 16.40
N LEU A 186 3.36 20.06 16.60
CA LEU A 186 2.02 19.60 16.30
C LEU A 186 1.09 19.79 17.49
N SER A 187 -0.01 20.50 17.26
CA SER A 187 -1.09 20.59 18.26
C SER A 187 -1.82 19.24 18.40
N GLU A 188 -2.40 18.96 19.58
CA GLU A 188 -3.17 17.75 19.83
C GLU A 188 -4.33 17.60 18.84
N LYS A 189 -4.99 18.68 18.46
CA LYS A 189 -6.04 18.69 17.43
C LYS A 189 -5.56 18.10 16.09
N ILE A 190 -4.33 18.42 15.69
CA ILE A 190 -3.74 17.88 14.45
C ILE A 190 -3.37 16.42 14.63
N LYS A 191 -2.77 16.04 15.76
CA LYS A 191 -2.44 14.64 16.07
C LYS A 191 -3.70 13.76 16.06
N GLU A 192 -4.77 14.20 16.70
CA GLU A 192 -6.04 13.46 16.74
C GLU A 192 -6.66 13.31 15.35
N ARG A 193 -6.58 14.34 14.50
CA ARG A 193 -6.99 14.24 13.10
C ARG A 193 -6.22 13.13 12.37
N TYR A 194 -4.89 13.01 12.56
CA TYR A 194 -4.12 11.93 11.94
C TYR A 194 -4.48 10.57 12.54
N ARG A 195 -4.65 10.46 13.86
CA ARG A 195 -5.10 9.23 14.52
C ARG A 195 -6.46 8.75 13.97
N SER A 196 -7.36 9.67 13.67
CA SER A 196 -8.68 9.33 13.11
C SER A 196 -8.66 8.95 11.62
N MET A 197 -7.64 9.39 10.86
CA MET A 197 -7.52 9.12 9.42
C MET A 197 -7.06 7.71 9.07
N TYR A 198 -6.34 7.05 9.98
CA TYR A 198 -5.75 5.73 9.72
C TYR A 198 -6.42 4.65 10.55
N ARG A 199 -6.49 3.43 9.99
CA ARG A 199 -7.02 2.22 10.65
C ARG A 199 -6.15 1.02 10.27
N GLY A 200 -6.38 -0.11 10.97
CA GLY A 200 -5.72 -1.39 10.66
C GLY A 200 -4.20 -1.29 10.61
N VAL A 201 -3.60 -1.87 9.60
CA VAL A 201 -2.15 -1.90 9.39
C VAL A 201 -1.56 -0.50 9.23
N PHE A 202 -2.26 0.42 8.56
CA PHE A 202 -1.77 1.78 8.34
C PHE A 202 -1.74 2.61 9.63
N TYR A 203 -2.67 2.37 10.57
CA TYR A 203 -2.59 2.96 11.91
C TYR A 203 -1.35 2.49 12.65
N LYS A 204 -1.10 1.18 12.63
CA LYS A 204 0.08 0.59 13.27
C LYS A 204 1.39 1.13 12.69
N ARG A 205 1.51 1.23 11.36
CA ARG A 205 2.72 1.68 10.68
C ARG A 205 2.93 3.20 10.76
N TYR A 206 1.89 3.98 10.48
CA TYR A 206 2.03 5.43 10.31
C TYR A 206 1.75 6.23 11.58
N ILE A 207 0.92 5.72 12.49
CA ILE A 207 0.62 6.41 13.76
C ILE A 207 1.47 5.85 14.90
N LEU A 208 1.55 4.52 15.02
CA LEU A 208 2.35 3.89 16.08
C LEU A 208 3.82 3.65 15.66
N GLY A 209 4.15 3.79 14.39
CA GLY A 209 5.51 3.62 13.88
C GLY A 209 6.02 2.17 13.92
N LEU A 210 5.15 1.16 13.78
CA LEU A 210 5.50 -0.24 13.97
C LEU A 210 5.72 -0.97 12.64
N TRP A 211 6.76 -1.82 12.57
CA TRP A 211 7.00 -2.76 11.48
C TRP A 211 6.07 -3.96 11.65
N VAL A 212 4.96 -3.99 10.93
CA VAL A 212 3.93 -5.03 11.07
C VAL A 212 3.44 -5.54 9.72
N MET A 213 3.04 -6.82 9.67
CA MET A 213 2.44 -7.41 8.48
C MET A 213 1.08 -6.80 8.17
N ALA A 214 0.79 -6.69 6.87
CA ALA A 214 -0.54 -6.42 6.38
C ALA A 214 -1.31 -7.74 6.30
N GLU A 215 -2.29 -7.93 7.17
CA GLU A 215 -3.06 -9.16 7.30
C GLU A 215 -4.56 -8.89 7.34
N GLY A 216 -5.34 -9.86 6.86
CA GLY A 216 -6.80 -9.82 6.93
C GLY A 216 -7.46 -8.91 5.90
N VAL A 217 -8.64 -8.43 6.21
CA VAL A 217 -9.44 -7.56 5.34
C VAL A 217 -8.80 -6.18 5.26
N ILE A 218 -8.65 -5.67 4.04
CA ILE A 218 -8.01 -4.36 3.76
C ILE A 218 -8.86 -3.21 4.33
N TYR A 219 -10.18 -3.29 4.15
CA TYR A 219 -11.13 -2.28 4.61
C TYR A 219 -11.90 -2.75 5.83
N ASP A 220 -11.19 -3.12 6.91
CA ASP A 220 -11.77 -3.57 8.19
C ASP A 220 -12.67 -2.52 8.86
N MET A 221 -12.50 -1.24 8.45
CA MET A 221 -13.34 -0.13 8.89
C MET A 221 -14.67 -0.02 8.10
N PHE A 222 -14.86 -0.80 7.02
CA PHE A 222 -16.10 -0.76 6.25
C PHE A 222 -17.27 -1.32 7.06
N ASP A 223 -18.25 -0.50 7.30
CA ASP A 223 -19.46 -0.78 8.08
C ASP A 223 -20.69 -0.47 7.23
N LYS A 224 -21.51 -1.48 6.97
CA LYS A 224 -22.69 -1.33 6.11
C LYS A 224 -23.69 -0.30 6.64
N GLU A 225 -23.85 -0.22 7.96
CA GLU A 225 -24.81 0.73 8.57
C GLU A 225 -24.37 2.19 8.38
N LYS A 226 -23.06 2.43 8.29
CA LYS A 226 -22.48 3.78 8.13
C LYS A 226 -22.20 4.16 6.69
N HIS A 227 -21.81 3.18 5.85
CA HIS A 227 -21.26 3.45 4.53
C HIS A 227 -22.21 3.06 3.39
N VAL A 228 -23.32 2.33 3.67
CA VAL A 228 -24.31 1.99 2.66
C VAL A 228 -25.56 2.85 2.88
N ILE A 229 -26.03 3.46 1.79
CA ILE A 229 -27.23 4.31 1.78
C ILE A 229 -28.32 3.69 0.91
N SER A 230 -29.55 3.79 1.35
CA SER A 230 -30.73 3.24 0.65
C SER A 230 -31.41 4.23 -0.30
N SER A 231 -31.02 5.51 -0.25
CA SER A 231 -31.65 6.56 -1.06
C SER A 231 -30.61 7.49 -1.68
N LEU A 232 -30.84 7.84 -2.94
CA LEU A 232 -30.10 8.86 -3.68
C LEU A 232 -30.89 10.19 -3.75
N ALA A 233 -32.00 10.31 -3.01
CA ALA A 233 -32.78 11.54 -2.93
C ALA A 233 -31.92 12.69 -2.40
N GLY A 234 -32.02 13.86 -3.03
CA GLY A 234 -31.21 15.03 -2.67
C GLY A 234 -29.88 15.18 -3.41
N LEU A 235 -29.50 14.24 -4.27
CA LEU A 235 -28.34 14.38 -5.16
C LEU A 235 -28.77 15.11 -6.46
N THR A 236 -29.20 16.36 -6.35
CA THR A 236 -29.59 17.19 -7.50
C THR A 236 -28.51 18.22 -7.82
N GLY A 237 -28.27 18.49 -9.12
CA GLY A 237 -27.30 19.49 -9.56
C GLY A 237 -25.84 19.12 -9.30
N VAL A 238 -25.54 17.82 -9.10
CA VAL A 238 -24.20 17.33 -8.80
C VAL A 238 -23.40 17.02 -10.06
N ASN A 239 -22.09 17.15 -9.97
CA ASN A 239 -21.18 16.70 -11.00
C ASN A 239 -20.91 15.20 -10.86
N TYR A 240 -21.08 14.47 -11.97
CA TYR A 240 -20.83 13.03 -12.02
C TYR A 240 -19.45 12.70 -12.59
N TYR A 241 -18.86 11.63 -12.06
CA TYR A 241 -17.59 11.06 -12.47
C TYR A 241 -17.76 9.56 -12.63
N VAL A 242 -17.00 8.96 -13.55
CA VAL A 242 -16.99 7.50 -13.72
C VAL A 242 -15.59 6.98 -13.42
N SER A 243 -15.48 5.95 -12.60
CA SER A 243 -14.29 5.10 -12.53
C SER A 243 -14.53 3.83 -13.35
N CYS A 244 -13.53 3.43 -14.12
CA CYS A 244 -13.58 2.26 -14.98
C CYS A 244 -12.42 1.33 -14.65
N ASP A 245 -12.75 0.10 -14.28
CA ASP A 245 -11.83 -1.04 -14.26
C ASP A 245 -12.17 -1.94 -15.45
N TYR A 246 -11.18 -2.18 -16.31
CA TYR A 246 -11.35 -2.91 -17.56
C TYR A 246 -10.62 -4.24 -17.49
N GLY A 247 -11.39 -5.33 -17.47
CA GLY A 247 -10.89 -6.67 -17.47
C GLY A 247 -11.18 -7.41 -18.77
N THR A 248 -10.20 -8.09 -19.33
CA THR A 248 -10.41 -9.01 -20.46
C THR A 248 -10.84 -10.40 -20.01
N GLN A 249 -10.30 -10.88 -18.91
CA GLN A 249 -10.70 -12.13 -18.23
C GLN A 249 -11.40 -11.88 -16.89
N ASN A 250 -11.12 -10.76 -16.26
CA ASN A 250 -11.80 -10.27 -15.07
C ASN A 250 -12.99 -9.39 -15.46
N PRO A 251 -13.92 -9.12 -14.55
CA PRO A 251 -15.05 -8.25 -14.83
C PRO A 251 -14.63 -6.86 -15.27
N THR A 252 -15.39 -6.29 -16.22
CA THR A 252 -15.35 -4.86 -16.52
C THR A 252 -16.38 -4.15 -15.66
N VAL A 253 -15.95 -3.11 -14.95
CA VAL A 253 -16.78 -2.40 -13.97
C VAL A 253 -16.77 -0.90 -14.26
N PHE A 254 -17.95 -0.28 -14.30
CA PHE A 254 -18.09 1.17 -14.25
C PHE A 254 -18.80 1.55 -12.97
N LEU A 255 -18.26 2.52 -12.22
CA LEU A 255 -18.88 3.07 -11.04
C LEU A 255 -19.18 4.56 -11.25
N LEU A 256 -20.42 4.96 -11.04
CA LEU A 256 -20.86 6.35 -11.13
C LEU A 256 -20.72 7.01 -9.76
N TRP A 257 -19.96 8.08 -9.70
CA TRP A 257 -19.64 8.82 -8.48
C TRP A 257 -20.13 10.26 -8.56
N CYS A 258 -20.60 10.80 -7.45
CA CYS A 258 -20.81 12.24 -7.28
C CYS A 258 -20.36 12.68 -5.87
N LYS A 259 -20.33 13.98 -5.63
CA LYS A 259 -20.24 14.54 -4.27
C LYS A 259 -21.59 15.06 -3.84
N ASP A 260 -22.00 14.68 -2.62
CA ASP A 260 -23.17 15.28 -2.00
C ASP A 260 -22.87 16.69 -1.45
N ASN A 261 -23.88 17.36 -0.91
CA ASN A 261 -23.80 18.73 -0.36
C ASN A 261 -22.83 18.82 0.83
N THR A 262 -22.52 17.71 1.49
CA THR A 262 -21.54 17.67 2.60
C THR A 262 -20.10 17.46 2.11
N GLY A 263 -19.93 17.27 0.79
CA GLY A 263 -18.65 16.94 0.15
C GLY A 263 -18.23 15.48 0.28
N ARG A 264 -19.15 14.59 0.71
CA ARG A 264 -18.95 13.14 0.76
C ARG A 264 -19.05 12.56 -0.64
N TRP A 265 -18.16 11.65 -1.01
CA TRP A 265 -18.25 10.89 -2.24
C TRP A 265 -19.34 9.81 -2.13
N VAL A 266 -20.20 9.74 -3.12
CA VAL A 266 -21.27 8.75 -3.21
C VAL A 266 -21.12 7.95 -4.48
N CYS A 267 -20.98 6.62 -4.34
CA CYS A 267 -21.10 5.67 -5.44
C CYS A 267 -22.61 5.45 -5.71
N CYS A 268 -23.12 6.03 -6.79
CA CYS A 268 -24.56 6.10 -7.06
C CYS A 268 -25.06 4.91 -7.89
N ARG A 269 -24.21 4.34 -8.75
CA ARG A 269 -24.58 3.29 -9.69
C ARG A 269 -23.38 2.44 -10.04
N GLU A 270 -23.61 1.16 -10.26
CA GLU A 270 -22.63 0.15 -10.67
C GLU A 270 -23.06 -0.50 -11.99
N TYR A 271 -22.14 -0.60 -12.93
CA TYR A 271 -22.21 -1.54 -14.06
C TYR A 271 -21.16 -2.63 -13.81
N TYR A 272 -21.55 -3.86 -13.92
CA TYR A 272 -20.68 -5.01 -13.73
C TYR A 272 -20.92 -6.03 -14.83
N TYR A 273 -19.90 -6.36 -15.60
CA TYR A 273 -19.97 -7.39 -16.63
C TYR A 273 -18.77 -8.31 -16.52
N SER A 274 -19.05 -9.58 -16.27
CA SER A 274 -18.04 -10.64 -16.25
C SER A 274 -18.16 -11.47 -17.51
N GLY A 275 -17.22 -11.34 -18.43
CA GLY A 275 -17.20 -12.13 -19.66
C GLY A 275 -17.05 -13.63 -19.42
N ARG A 276 -16.54 -14.02 -18.24
CA ARG A 276 -16.46 -15.42 -17.78
C ARG A 276 -17.82 -15.96 -17.37
N ASP A 277 -18.62 -15.18 -16.62
CA ASP A 277 -19.91 -15.61 -16.10
C ASP A 277 -20.98 -15.60 -17.21
N GLU A 278 -20.84 -14.69 -18.18
CA GLU A 278 -21.71 -14.55 -19.35
C GLU A 278 -21.25 -15.42 -20.54
N GLU A 279 -20.15 -16.16 -20.40
CA GLU A 279 -19.53 -16.99 -21.44
C GLU A 279 -19.25 -16.22 -22.75
N ARG A 280 -19.15 -14.90 -22.68
CA ARG A 280 -18.95 -14.00 -23.81
C ARG A 280 -18.06 -12.82 -23.44
N GLN A 281 -17.04 -12.58 -24.26
CA GLN A 281 -16.26 -11.35 -24.20
C GLN A 281 -16.91 -10.27 -25.09
N LYS A 282 -16.99 -9.05 -24.54
CA LYS A 282 -17.40 -7.85 -25.29
C LYS A 282 -16.19 -7.15 -25.90
N THR A 283 -16.44 -6.52 -27.04
CA THR A 283 -15.48 -5.59 -27.69
C THR A 283 -15.49 -4.23 -26.99
N ASP A 284 -14.46 -3.43 -27.24
CA ASP A 284 -14.37 -2.06 -26.70
C ASP A 284 -15.55 -1.19 -27.14
N SER A 285 -16.04 -1.38 -28.38
CA SER A 285 -17.22 -0.66 -28.90
C SER A 285 -18.49 -1.07 -28.16
N GLU A 286 -18.68 -2.36 -27.89
CA GLU A 286 -19.83 -2.85 -27.09
C GLU A 286 -19.80 -2.31 -25.66
N TYR A 287 -18.62 -2.18 -25.04
CA TYR A 287 -18.50 -1.54 -23.74
C TYR A 287 -18.78 -0.03 -23.79
N ALA A 288 -18.42 0.66 -24.85
CA ALA A 288 -18.74 2.07 -25.05
C ALA A 288 -20.26 2.28 -25.20
N ASP A 289 -20.93 1.41 -25.97
CA ASP A 289 -22.39 1.43 -26.13
C ASP A 289 -23.10 1.13 -24.81
N ASP A 290 -22.59 0.15 -24.06
CA ASP A 290 -23.13 -0.17 -22.74
C ASP A 290 -22.97 0.99 -21.75
N LEU A 291 -21.82 1.64 -21.77
CA LEU A 291 -21.59 2.82 -20.93
C LEU A 291 -22.57 3.94 -21.24
N GLU A 292 -22.85 4.23 -22.52
CA GLU A 292 -23.81 5.25 -22.94
C GLU A 292 -25.21 4.92 -22.47
N LYS A 293 -25.69 3.68 -22.70
CA LYS A 293 -26.98 3.21 -22.22
C LYS A 293 -27.10 3.25 -20.70
N TRP A 294 -26.03 2.81 -19.99
CA TRP A 294 -25.99 2.80 -18.54
C TRP A 294 -25.98 4.19 -17.92
N LEU A 295 -25.33 5.16 -18.57
CA LEU A 295 -25.36 6.57 -18.15
C LEU A 295 -26.74 7.18 -18.27
N ALA A 296 -27.60 6.67 -19.17
CA ALA A 296 -28.98 7.14 -19.35
C ALA A 296 -29.12 8.66 -19.45
N GLY A 297 -28.28 9.29 -20.29
CA GLY A 297 -28.24 10.73 -20.51
C GLY A 297 -27.40 11.54 -19.53
N ILE A 298 -26.85 10.92 -18.48
CA ILE A 298 -25.91 11.59 -17.58
C ILE A 298 -24.59 11.84 -18.34
N LYS A 299 -24.13 13.10 -18.34
CA LYS A 299 -22.83 13.49 -18.91
C LYS A 299 -21.78 13.59 -17.79
N PRO A 300 -20.86 12.60 -17.64
CA PRO A 300 -19.84 12.67 -16.62
C PRO A 300 -18.81 13.75 -16.96
N VAL A 301 -18.39 14.53 -15.97
CA VAL A 301 -17.30 15.52 -16.12
C VAL A 301 -16.02 14.84 -16.57
N LYS A 302 -15.80 13.61 -16.11
CA LYS A 302 -14.58 12.84 -16.37
C LYS A 302 -14.83 11.35 -16.16
N ILE A 303 -14.18 10.54 -17.00
CA ILE A 303 -14.00 9.09 -16.81
C ILE A 303 -12.54 8.86 -16.43
N VAL A 304 -12.29 8.05 -15.39
CA VAL A 304 -10.95 7.65 -14.97
C VAL A 304 -10.82 6.15 -15.17
N ALA A 305 -9.87 5.73 -16.00
CA ALA A 305 -9.66 4.34 -16.36
C ALA A 305 -8.21 3.92 -16.12
N ASP A 306 -7.99 2.61 -15.88
CA ASP A 306 -6.64 2.05 -15.76
C ASP A 306 -5.83 2.34 -17.03
N PRO A 307 -4.55 2.76 -16.92
CA PRO A 307 -3.67 2.99 -18.06
C PRO A 307 -3.50 1.80 -19.00
N SER A 308 -3.67 0.56 -18.51
CA SER A 308 -3.57 -0.67 -19.31
C SER A 308 -4.75 -0.84 -20.28
N ALA A 309 -5.91 -0.21 -20.02
CA ALA A 309 -7.10 -0.21 -20.86
C ALA A 309 -6.96 0.72 -22.09
N ALA A 310 -5.82 0.71 -22.77
CA ALA A 310 -5.50 1.70 -23.80
C ALA A 310 -6.50 1.71 -24.98
N SER A 311 -6.99 0.54 -25.40
CA SER A 311 -7.96 0.39 -26.49
C SER A 311 -9.33 0.95 -26.11
N LEU A 312 -9.85 0.58 -24.94
CA LEU A 312 -11.12 1.12 -24.43
C LEU A 312 -11.04 2.64 -24.20
N ILE A 313 -9.90 3.15 -23.67
CA ILE A 313 -9.68 4.59 -23.50
C ILE A 313 -9.76 5.32 -24.85
N ALA A 314 -9.22 4.73 -25.93
CA ALA A 314 -9.27 5.32 -27.26
C ALA A 314 -10.71 5.34 -27.79
N GLU A 315 -11.46 4.24 -27.62
CA GLU A 315 -12.84 4.15 -28.07
C GLU A 315 -13.77 5.13 -27.31
N LEU A 316 -13.65 5.20 -25.98
CA LEU A 316 -14.42 6.16 -25.18
C LEU A 316 -14.11 7.62 -25.54
N LYS A 317 -12.87 7.95 -25.88
CA LYS A 317 -12.52 9.30 -26.38
C LYS A 317 -13.12 9.60 -27.73
N LYS A 318 -13.15 8.61 -28.63
CA LYS A 318 -13.80 8.71 -29.95
C LYS A 318 -15.30 8.95 -29.79
N SER A 319 -15.94 8.34 -28.79
CA SER A 319 -17.34 8.59 -28.41
C SER A 319 -17.55 9.94 -27.69
N GLY A 320 -16.54 10.80 -27.59
CA GLY A 320 -16.63 12.16 -27.06
C GLY A 320 -16.46 12.31 -25.54
N TYR A 321 -16.11 11.25 -24.83
CA TYR A 321 -15.89 11.33 -23.37
C TYR A 321 -14.52 11.91 -22.99
N ASN A 322 -14.50 12.68 -21.89
CA ASN A 322 -13.25 13.17 -21.30
C ASN A 322 -12.61 12.07 -20.44
N VAL A 323 -11.76 11.24 -21.05
CA VAL A 323 -11.12 10.11 -20.34
C VAL A 323 -9.71 10.46 -19.89
N LYS A 324 -9.40 10.19 -18.63
CA LYS A 324 -8.07 10.33 -18.01
C LYS A 324 -7.57 8.98 -17.51
N LYS A 325 -6.27 8.77 -17.61
CA LYS A 325 -5.59 7.60 -17.04
C LYS A 325 -5.54 7.72 -15.51
N ALA A 326 -5.82 6.64 -14.80
CA ALA A 326 -5.67 6.54 -13.37
C ALA A 326 -4.18 6.65 -12.96
N LYS A 327 -3.95 6.99 -11.69
CA LYS A 327 -2.65 6.79 -11.04
C LYS A 327 -2.66 5.39 -10.42
N ASN A 328 -1.75 4.52 -10.85
CA ASN A 328 -1.76 3.10 -10.49
C ASN A 328 -0.92 2.75 -9.25
N ASP A 329 -0.78 3.64 -8.29
CA ASP A 329 -0.21 3.29 -7.00
C ASP A 329 -1.30 2.64 -6.14
N VAL A 330 -1.27 1.30 -6.07
CA VAL A 330 -2.31 0.50 -5.41
C VAL A 330 -2.36 0.79 -3.91
N LEU A 331 -1.20 0.85 -3.24
CA LEU A 331 -1.15 1.09 -1.79
C LEU A 331 -1.60 2.49 -1.42
N ASP A 332 -1.23 3.50 -2.22
CA ASP A 332 -1.71 4.87 -2.03
C ASP A 332 -3.22 4.97 -2.25
N GLY A 333 -3.76 4.25 -3.23
CA GLY A 333 -5.20 4.14 -3.48
C GLY A 333 -5.94 3.51 -2.31
N ILE A 334 -5.48 2.36 -1.83
CA ILE A 334 -6.06 1.66 -0.66
C ILE A 334 -6.05 2.57 0.56
N ARG A 335 -4.92 3.20 0.87
CA ARG A 335 -4.76 4.12 2.01
C ARG A 335 -5.71 5.32 1.93
N TYR A 336 -5.87 5.89 0.74
CA TYR A 336 -6.77 7.01 0.52
C TYR A 336 -8.24 6.62 0.74
N VAL A 337 -8.68 5.48 0.18
CA VAL A 337 -10.04 4.97 0.35
C VAL A 337 -10.31 4.59 1.81
N ALA A 338 -9.37 3.91 2.49
CA ALA A 338 -9.46 3.60 3.92
C ALA A 338 -9.66 4.85 4.78
N SER A 339 -8.93 5.94 4.46
CA SER A 339 -9.08 7.23 5.14
C SER A 339 -10.47 7.84 4.89
N LEU A 340 -10.99 7.79 3.67
CA LEU A 340 -12.32 8.30 3.35
C LEU A 340 -13.43 7.51 4.09
N LEU A 341 -13.30 6.18 4.17
CA LEU A 341 -14.22 5.33 4.95
C LEU A 341 -14.17 5.70 6.43
N SER A 342 -12.96 5.76 7.02
CA SER A 342 -12.78 6.10 8.44
C SER A 342 -13.36 7.44 8.82
N LEU A 343 -13.31 8.43 7.92
CA LEU A 343 -13.83 9.78 8.11
C LEU A 343 -15.32 9.94 7.73
N GLY A 344 -15.97 8.86 7.26
CA GLY A 344 -17.36 8.91 6.76
C GLY A 344 -17.51 9.78 5.50
N LYS A 345 -16.43 9.93 4.71
CA LYS A 345 -16.39 10.75 3.48
C LYS A 345 -16.67 9.97 2.20
N ILE A 346 -17.09 8.71 2.31
CA ILE A 346 -17.52 7.86 1.21
C ILE A 346 -18.81 7.14 1.61
N ALA A 347 -19.74 7.01 0.68
CA ALA A 347 -20.93 6.20 0.81
C ALA A 347 -21.18 5.44 -0.49
N ILE A 348 -21.89 4.32 -0.39
CA ILE A 348 -22.21 3.44 -1.50
C ILE A 348 -23.71 3.20 -1.50
N TYR A 349 -24.35 3.43 -2.62
CA TYR A 349 -25.77 3.11 -2.78
C TYR A 349 -25.97 1.59 -2.70
N GLU A 350 -27.01 1.14 -2.01
CA GLU A 350 -27.29 -0.29 -1.78
C GLU A 350 -27.41 -1.11 -3.07
N GLY A 351 -27.79 -0.48 -4.19
CA GLY A 351 -27.84 -1.09 -5.51
C GLY A 351 -26.46 -1.45 -6.10
N CYS A 352 -25.36 -0.91 -5.55
CA CYS A 352 -23.98 -1.24 -5.96
C CYS A 352 -23.51 -2.50 -5.23
N THR A 353 -24.17 -3.62 -5.50
CA THR A 353 -24.04 -4.84 -4.70
C THR A 353 -22.67 -5.52 -4.80
N ASN A 354 -22.01 -5.47 -5.97
CA ASN A 354 -20.67 -6.04 -6.14
C ASN A 354 -19.63 -5.18 -5.45
N THR A 355 -19.69 -3.85 -5.60
CA THR A 355 -18.83 -2.91 -4.87
C THR A 355 -18.92 -3.13 -3.36
N ILE A 356 -20.13 -3.25 -2.79
CA ILE A 356 -20.33 -3.52 -1.35
C ILE A 356 -19.70 -4.86 -0.93
N LYS A 357 -19.82 -5.90 -1.77
CA LYS A 357 -19.21 -7.21 -1.50
C LYS A 357 -17.69 -7.13 -1.49
N GLU A 358 -17.10 -6.43 -2.46
CA GLU A 358 -15.65 -6.28 -2.57
C GLU A 358 -15.08 -5.51 -1.38
N PHE A 359 -15.70 -4.41 -0.95
CA PHE A 359 -15.27 -3.70 0.26
C PHE A 359 -15.24 -4.60 1.50
N ALA A 360 -16.19 -5.52 1.61
CA ALA A 360 -16.28 -6.44 2.75
C ALA A 360 -15.28 -7.61 2.69
N SER A 361 -14.69 -7.88 1.53
CA SER A 361 -13.93 -9.11 1.29
C SER A 361 -12.57 -8.90 0.64
N TYR A 362 -12.16 -7.65 0.37
CA TYR A 362 -10.85 -7.35 -0.18
C TYR A 362 -9.77 -7.58 0.87
N MET A 363 -8.83 -8.48 0.58
CA MET A 363 -7.87 -9.00 1.58
C MET A 363 -6.42 -8.76 1.14
N TRP A 364 -5.54 -8.69 2.14
CA TRP A 364 -4.10 -8.73 1.92
C TRP A 364 -3.64 -10.13 1.54
N ASP A 365 -2.65 -10.22 0.67
CA ASP A 365 -1.97 -11.47 0.31
C ASP A 365 -0.93 -11.81 1.38
N ALA A 366 -1.24 -12.82 2.20
CA ALA A 366 -0.38 -13.26 3.29
C ALA A 366 0.99 -13.77 2.79
N LYS A 367 1.04 -14.41 1.59
CA LYS A 367 2.31 -14.88 1.02
C LYS A 367 3.20 -13.73 0.55
N ALA A 368 2.61 -12.71 -0.09
CA ALA A 368 3.35 -11.52 -0.47
C ALA A 368 3.92 -10.81 0.76
N ALA A 369 3.15 -10.75 1.86
CA ALA A 369 3.58 -10.16 3.11
C ALA A 369 4.75 -10.90 3.77
N GLU A 370 4.83 -12.24 3.66
CA GLU A 370 5.98 -13.05 4.10
C GLU A 370 7.28 -12.71 3.35
N HIS A 371 7.15 -12.19 2.12
CA HIS A 371 8.29 -11.71 1.32
C HIS A 371 8.52 -10.20 1.41
N GLY A 372 7.89 -9.54 2.37
CA GLY A 372 8.04 -8.10 2.61
C GLY A 372 7.25 -7.21 1.65
N GLU A 373 6.27 -7.77 0.92
CA GLU A 373 5.44 -7.04 -0.03
C GLU A 373 3.99 -6.96 0.44
N ASP A 374 3.46 -5.76 0.55
CA ASP A 374 2.03 -5.55 0.78
C ASP A 374 1.30 -5.53 -0.55
N LYS A 375 0.70 -6.63 -0.88
CA LYS A 375 -0.15 -6.76 -2.07
C LYS A 375 -1.54 -7.22 -1.67
N PRO A 376 -2.59 -6.67 -2.28
CA PRO A 376 -3.92 -7.28 -2.16
C PRO A 376 -3.97 -8.59 -2.93
N VAL A 377 -4.79 -9.52 -2.47
CA VAL A 377 -5.09 -10.74 -3.22
C VAL A 377 -5.73 -10.34 -4.55
N LYS A 378 -5.15 -10.81 -5.66
CA LYS A 378 -5.64 -10.48 -7.01
C LYS A 378 -6.73 -11.41 -7.52
N GLN A 379 -7.11 -12.47 -6.77
CA GLN A 379 -8.00 -13.52 -7.24
C GLN A 379 -9.02 -13.96 -6.18
N TRP A 380 -10.24 -14.24 -6.63
CA TRP A 380 -11.34 -14.85 -5.88
C TRP A 380 -11.47 -16.34 -6.18
N ASP A 381 -10.38 -17.06 -6.39
CA ASP A 381 -10.34 -18.44 -6.89
C ASP A 381 -10.35 -19.50 -5.78
N HIS A 382 -10.70 -19.14 -4.54
CA HIS A 382 -10.78 -20.06 -3.41
C HIS A 382 -12.14 -20.77 -3.36
N CYS A 383 -12.38 -21.71 -4.29
CA CYS A 383 -13.64 -22.42 -4.41
C CYS A 383 -13.53 -23.84 -3.87
N LEU A 384 -14.54 -24.26 -3.10
CA LEU A 384 -14.86 -25.63 -2.78
C LEU A 384 -15.95 -26.11 -3.74
N THR A 385 -15.99 -27.42 -4.00
CA THR A 385 -17.11 -28.00 -4.80
C THR A 385 -18.41 -27.90 -4.02
N GLY A 386 -19.53 -27.77 -4.74
CA GLY A 386 -20.85 -27.60 -4.13
C GLY A 386 -21.30 -28.73 -3.21
N ASP A 387 -20.74 -29.93 -3.38
CA ASP A 387 -20.97 -31.10 -2.56
C ASP A 387 -20.12 -31.19 -1.28
N THR A 388 -19.16 -30.25 -1.11
CA THR A 388 -18.36 -30.18 0.12
C THR A 388 -19.25 -29.97 1.34
N LEU A 389 -19.11 -30.84 2.35
CA LEU A 389 -19.87 -30.79 3.60
C LEU A 389 -19.29 -29.74 4.56
N VAL A 390 -20.16 -28.93 5.10
CA VAL A 390 -19.84 -27.90 6.11
C VAL A 390 -20.48 -28.27 7.44
N ASP A 391 -19.70 -28.32 8.51
CA ASP A 391 -20.17 -28.62 9.85
C ASP A 391 -20.95 -27.43 10.44
N THR A 392 -22.25 -27.47 10.37
CA THR A 392 -23.14 -26.46 10.98
C THR A 392 -23.66 -26.91 12.35
N LEU A 393 -24.28 -26.02 13.10
CA LEU A 393 -24.95 -26.36 14.36
C LEU A 393 -26.14 -27.32 14.16
N TYR A 394 -26.59 -27.52 12.91
CA TYR A 394 -27.71 -28.39 12.55
C TYR A 394 -27.24 -29.67 11.86
N GLY A 395 -25.95 -29.98 11.94
CA GLY A 395 -25.32 -31.12 11.27
C GLY A 395 -24.53 -30.71 10.03
N GLN A 396 -24.05 -31.71 9.30
CA GLN A 396 -23.31 -31.52 8.06
C GLN A 396 -24.26 -31.18 6.90
N ILE A 397 -24.00 -30.06 6.24
CA ILE A 397 -24.81 -29.58 5.11
C ILE A 397 -23.87 -29.30 3.94
N ALA A 398 -24.24 -29.73 2.73
CA ALA A 398 -23.47 -29.44 1.53
C ALA A 398 -23.45 -27.92 1.27
N ILE A 399 -22.27 -27.38 0.91
CA ILE A 399 -22.09 -25.94 0.76
C ILE A 399 -23.07 -25.32 -0.28
N LYS A 400 -23.45 -26.08 -1.33
CA LYS A 400 -24.45 -25.66 -2.30
C LYS A 400 -25.83 -25.40 -1.69
N ASP A 401 -26.19 -26.15 -0.64
CA ASP A 401 -27.45 -26.02 0.05
C ASP A 401 -27.48 -24.88 1.07
N LEU A 402 -26.32 -24.26 1.31
CA LEU A 402 -26.14 -23.07 2.14
C LEU A 402 -26.19 -21.78 1.31
N VAL A 403 -26.26 -21.85 -0.01
CA VAL A 403 -26.30 -20.69 -0.91
C VAL A 403 -27.47 -19.78 -0.53
N GLY A 404 -27.17 -18.49 -0.35
CA GLY A 404 -28.15 -17.48 0.06
C GLY A 404 -28.59 -17.52 1.53
N LYS A 405 -28.13 -18.51 2.30
CA LYS A 405 -28.47 -18.65 3.72
C LYS A 405 -27.44 -17.98 4.64
N LYS A 406 -27.88 -17.70 5.88
CA LYS A 406 -27.04 -17.27 6.99
C LYS A 406 -27.18 -18.26 8.14
N GLY A 407 -26.13 -18.49 8.91
CA GLY A 407 -26.19 -19.41 10.03
C GLY A 407 -24.88 -19.47 10.84
N LYS A 408 -24.78 -20.53 11.64
CA LYS A 408 -23.59 -20.77 12.47
C LYS A 408 -22.90 -22.06 12.03
N VAL A 409 -21.56 -22.02 12.03
CA VAL A 409 -20.71 -23.18 11.69
C VAL A 409 -19.67 -23.40 12.78
N TYR A 410 -19.23 -24.64 12.89
CA TYR A 410 -18.02 -24.94 13.63
C TYR A 410 -16.80 -24.53 12.81
N CYS A 411 -15.86 -23.87 13.43
CA CYS A 411 -14.59 -23.46 12.81
C CYS A 411 -13.44 -23.62 13.81
N TYR A 412 -12.21 -23.52 13.33
CA TYR A 412 -11.01 -23.56 14.14
C TYR A 412 -10.43 -22.15 14.30
N ASP A 413 -10.33 -21.71 15.56
CA ASP A 413 -9.62 -20.48 15.90
C ASP A 413 -8.11 -20.79 15.93
N THR A 414 -7.40 -20.39 14.86
CA THR A 414 -5.97 -20.65 14.70
C THR A 414 -5.10 -19.93 15.74
N ARG A 415 -5.56 -18.81 16.29
CA ARG A 415 -4.85 -18.06 17.34
C ARG A 415 -4.97 -18.76 18.69
N ARG A 416 -6.18 -19.19 19.03
CA ARG A 416 -6.48 -19.87 20.31
C ARG A 416 -6.28 -21.38 20.22
N LYS A 417 -5.98 -21.92 19.04
CA LYS A 417 -5.80 -23.35 18.73
C LYS A 417 -6.94 -24.22 19.26
N LYS A 418 -8.18 -23.77 19.08
CA LYS A 418 -9.37 -24.51 19.54
C LYS A 418 -10.55 -24.38 18.59
N LYS A 419 -11.43 -25.40 18.64
CA LYS A 419 -12.73 -25.40 17.98
C LYS A 419 -13.61 -24.29 18.57
N THR A 420 -14.30 -23.54 17.72
CA THR A 420 -15.20 -22.43 18.08
C THR A 420 -16.38 -22.38 17.13
N ILE A 421 -17.34 -21.52 17.43
CA ILE A 421 -18.50 -21.30 16.57
C ILE A 421 -18.36 -19.90 15.96
N SER A 422 -18.57 -19.84 14.64
CA SER A 422 -18.62 -18.57 13.91
C SER A 422 -19.90 -18.48 13.08
N THR A 423 -20.20 -17.30 12.57
CA THR A 423 -21.33 -17.09 11.66
C THR A 423 -20.86 -17.19 10.20
N PHE A 424 -21.65 -17.85 9.38
CA PHE A 424 -21.52 -17.78 7.93
C PHE A 424 -22.62 -16.93 7.32
N SER A 425 -22.29 -16.25 6.26
CA SER A 425 -23.24 -15.51 5.42
C SER A 425 -22.69 -15.42 4.01
N ASN A 426 -23.55 -15.10 3.03
CA ASN A 426 -23.12 -14.85 1.66
C ASN A 426 -22.46 -16.06 0.95
N VAL A 427 -22.90 -17.29 1.30
CA VAL A 427 -22.53 -18.49 0.55
C VAL A 427 -23.13 -18.37 -0.85
N ARG A 428 -22.30 -18.54 -1.87
CA ARG A 428 -22.71 -18.39 -3.29
C ARG A 428 -21.87 -19.29 -4.20
N MET A 429 -22.40 -19.59 -5.35
CA MET A 429 -21.62 -20.17 -6.43
C MET A 429 -20.74 -19.08 -7.04
N THR A 430 -19.43 -19.33 -7.11
CA THR A 430 -18.43 -18.37 -7.59
C THR A 430 -17.92 -18.74 -8.98
N GLN A 431 -17.95 -20.03 -9.34
CA GLN A 431 -17.54 -20.53 -10.65
C GLN A 431 -18.38 -21.72 -11.09
N ASN A 432 -18.70 -21.77 -12.38
CA ASN A 432 -19.16 -22.99 -13.07
C ASN A 432 -17.97 -23.66 -13.75
N ASN A 433 -17.87 -25.00 -13.69
CA ASN A 433 -16.82 -25.79 -14.36
C ASN A 433 -15.37 -25.42 -13.99
N ALA A 434 -15.12 -25.02 -12.73
CA ALA A 434 -13.76 -24.80 -12.25
C ALA A 434 -12.95 -26.11 -12.27
N LYS A 435 -11.66 -26.01 -12.67
CA LYS A 435 -10.72 -27.12 -12.49
C LYS A 435 -10.47 -27.34 -11.01
N VAL A 436 -10.87 -28.50 -10.50
CA VAL A 436 -10.69 -28.87 -9.08
C VAL A 436 -9.68 -30.00 -8.93
N TYR A 437 -9.02 -30.00 -7.79
CA TYR A 437 -8.14 -31.08 -7.34
C TYR A 437 -8.88 -31.89 -6.29
N GLU A 438 -8.74 -33.20 -6.33
CA GLU A 438 -9.22 -34.10 -5.29
C GLU A 438 -8.06 -34.47 -4.37
N ILE A 439 -8.21 -34.17 -3.09
CA ILE A 439 -7.25 -34.49 -2.04
C ILE A 439 -7.83 -35.67 -1.26
N GLY A 440 -7.19 -36.83 -1.36
CA GLY A 440 -7.53 -37.99 -0.55
C GLY A 440 -6.78 -37.95 0.79
N LEU A 441 -7.48 -38.07 1.90
CA LEU A 441 -6.90 -38.17 3.25
C LEU A 441 -6.75 -39.64 3.65
N GLU A 442 -5.86 -39.94 4.60
CA GLU A 442 -5.60 -41.29 5.10
C GLU A 442 -6.83 -41.98 5.70
N ASP A 443 -7.79 -41.21 6.20
CA ASP A 443 -9.06 -41.70 6.74
C ASP A 443 -10.13 -41.99 5.67
N GLY A 444 -9.76 -41.89 4.39
CA GLY A 444 -10.66 -42.10 3.23
C GLY A 444 -11.51 -40.87 2.88
N THR A 445 -11.42 -39.78 3.65
CA THR A 445 -12.14 -38.54 3.33
C THR A 445 -11.54 -37.91 2.08
N LYS A 446 -12.39 -37.35 1.24
CA LYS A 446 -11.99 -36.64 0.01
C LYS A 446 -12.44 -35.18 0.09
N ILE A 447 -11.52 -34.26 -0.23
CA ILE A 447 -11.80 -32.82 -0.33
C ILE A 447 -11.58 -32.42 -1.79
N ARG A 448 -12.55 -31.73 -2.38
CA ARG A 448 -12.45 -31.22 -3.75
C ARG A 448 -12.42 -29.69 -3.72
N ALA A 449 -11.34 -29.13 -4.21
CA ALA A 449 -11.15 -27.69 -4.19
C ALA A 449 -10.35 -27.21 -5.40
N THR A 450 -10.43 -25.92 -5.70
CA THR A 450 -9.56 -25.28 -6.71
C THR A 450 -8.10 -25.27 -6.26
N ALA A 451 -7.17 -25.12 -7.21
CA ALA A 451 -5.72 -25.10 -6.96
C ALA A 451 -5.31 -24.10 -5.87
N GLU A 452 -5.95 -22.96 -5.86
CA GLU A 452 -5.64 -21.84 -4.96
C GLU A 452 -6.39 -21.90 -3.62
N HIS A 453 -7.22 -22.93 -3.37
CA HIS A 453 -7.94 -23.05 -2.11
C HIS A 453 -6.97 -23.34 -0.96
N PRO A 454 -6.98 -22.53 0.11
CA PRO A 454 -6.08 -22.75 1.25
C PRO A 454 -6.63 -23.82 2.18
N VAL A 455 -5.78 -24.73 2.63
CA VAL A 455 -6.06 -25.69 3.70
C VAL A 455 -5.07 -25.50 4.85
N TYR A 456 -5.53 -25.69 6.07
CA TYR A 456 -4.69 -25.48 7.26
C TYR A 456 -3.91 -26.74 7.63
N THR A 457 -2.58 -26.59 7.69
CA THR A 457 -1.62 -27.67 8.00
C THR A 457 -0.76 -27.26 9.21
N PRO A 458 0.07 -28.15 9.79
CA PRO A 458 1.07 -27.77 10.80
C PRO A 458 2.08 -26.70 10.33
N ARG A 459 2.25 -26.54 9.00
CA ARG A 459 3.06 -25.48 8.39
C ARG A 459 2.28 -24.15 8.21
N GLY A 460 1.03 -24.06 8.71
CA GLY A 460 0.12 -22.96 8.47
C GLY A 460 -0.80 -23.19 7.27
N TRP A 461 -1.32 -22.11 6.69
CA TRP A 461 -2.16 -22.16 5.51
C TRP A 461 -1.36 -22.51 4.26
N VAL A 462 -1.76 -23.58 3.55
CA VAL A 462 -1.11 -24.09 2.33
C VAL A 462 -2.15 -24.19 1.22
N MET A 463 -1.83 -23.71 0.03
CA MET A 463 -2.72 -23.86 -1.13
C MET A 463 -2.78 -25.32 -1.60
N VAL A 464 -3.92 -25.76 -2.11
CA VAL A 464 -4.10 -27.13 -2.60
C VAL A 464 -3.02 -27.55 -3.60
N LYS A 465 -2.62 -26.66 -4.51
CA LYS A 465 -1.53 -26.93 -5.48
C LYS A 465 -0.15 -27.11 -4.86
N ASP A 466 0.08 -26.59 -3.64
CA ASP A 466 1.36 -26.61 -2.94
C ASP A 466 1.42 -27.68 -1.84
N LEU A 467 0.35 -28.48 -1.69
CA LEU A 467 0.30 -29.58 -0.73
C LEU A 467 1.30 -30.69 -1.12
N LYS A 468 1.92 -31.25 -0.09
CA LYS A 468 2.80 -32.42 -0.20
C LYS A 468 2.07 -33.63 0.41
N ILE A 469 2.42 -34.83 -0.05
CA ILE A 469 1.85 -36.08 0.48
C ILE A 469 2.10 -36.22 2.00
N SER A 470 3.16 -35.61 2.53
CA SER A 470 3.49 -35.61 3.94
C SER A 470 2.72 -34.58 4.80
N ASP A 471 1.93 -33.69 4.15
CA ASP A 471 1.20 -32.67 4.91
C ASP A 471 0.00 -33.26 5.62
N LYS A 472 -0.16 -32.91 6.90
CA LYS A 472 -1.33 -33.25 7.70
C LYS A 472 -2.32 -32.09 7.62
N ILE A 473 -3.55 -32.36 7.16
CA ILE A 473 -4.62 -31.36 7.14
C ILE A 473 -5.37 -31.40 8.45
N LEU A 474 -5.62 -30.23 9.07
CA LEU A 474 -6.40 -30.15 10.30
C LEU A 474 -7.85 -30.47 10.03
N LYS A 475 -8.38 -31.51 10.70
CA LYS A 475 -9.79 -31.88 10.69
C LYS A 475 -10.43 -31.44 12.01
N LEU A 476 -11.61 -30.83 11.94
CA LEU A 476 -12.41 -30.53 13.13
C LEU A 476 -13.12 -31.81 13.54
N SER A 477 -12.59 -32.52 14.55
CA SER A 477 -13.27 -33.62 15.22
C SER A 477 -14.25 -33.12 16.28
#